data_2952caf7478bdd1cd3729ea78e3e9ce7
#
_entry.id   2952caf7478bdd1cd3729ea78e3e9ce7
#
_cell.length_a   1.000
_cell.length_b   1.000
_cell.length_c   1.000
_cell.angle_alpha   90.00
_cell.angle_beta   90.00
_cell.angle_gamma   90.00
#
_symmetry.space_group_name_H-M   'P 1'
#
loop_
_entity.id
_entity.type
_entity.pdbx_description
1 polymer ?
#
loop_
_entity_poly.entity_id
_entity_poly.type
_entity_poly.pdbx_seq_one_letter_code
_entity_poly.pdbx_strand_id
1 'polypeptide(L)'
;NVQSMAFGNMGDDCGTGVAFTRDPATGEKKLMGEFLTNAQGEDVVAGVRTPMPIAEMAQKFPEAYDEFVKVCNILEDHYRDMQDMEFTVEHGKLYMLQCRNGKRTAPAALKIACDLVDEGMISEQQAVAMIDPRNLDTLLHPQFDPKALKATEPVGKALPASPGAACGKIVFNAEDAKEWAARGEKVVLVRLETSPEDIEGMKASQGILTVRGGMTSHAAVVARGMGTCCVSGCGNDNEVKIDEEAKTFEINGHKFVEGDWISIDGSTGNIYGEQVATVAATGNKNFNRFMGWADAARQLLVMTNADNPRDAQQAVDLGAEGIGLCRTEHMLSLIHISE
;
A
#
# COMPACT_ATOMS: atom_id res chain seq x y z
N ASN A 1 -21.63 24.84 -16.21
CA ASN A 1 -20.71 25.21 -17.31
C ASN A 1 -21.21 24.61 -18.60
N VAL A 2 -21.01 25.30 -19.69
CA VAL A 2 -21.31 24.83 -21.05
C VAL A 2 -20.01 24.80 -21.83
N GLN A 3 -19.66 23.64 -22.39
CA GLN A 3 -18.42 23.43 -23.16
C GLN A 3 -18.74 22.93 -24.56
N SER A 4 -17.88 23.26 -25.50
CA SER A 4 -17.92 22.63 -26.83
C SER A 4 -17.58 21.14 -26.70
N MET A 5 -18.24 20.32 -27.50
CA MET A 5 -17.86 18.92 -27.67
C MET A 5 -16.57 18.84 -28.48
N ALA A 6 -15.69 17.91 -28.11
CA ALA A 6 -14.52 17.53 -28.88
C ALA A 6 -14.56 16.00 -29.09
N PHE A 7 -14.26 15.55 -30.30
CA PHE A 7 -14.46 14.15 -30.70
C PHE A 7 -13.13 13.50 -31.07
N GLY A 8 -12.69 12.53 -30.25
CA GLY A 8 -11.48 11.74 -30.52
C GLY A 8 -11.65 10.60 -31.50
N ASN A 9 -12.86 10.37 -32.02
CA ASN A 9 -13.23 9.25 -32.89
C ASN A 9 -13.67 9.68 -34.31
N MET A 10 -13.19 10.83 -34.78
CA MET A 10 -13.52 11.37 -36.10
C MET A 10 -12.57 10.93 -37.22
N GLY A 11 -11.52 10.17 -36.90
CA GLY A 11 -10.52 9.66 -37.83
C GLY A 11 -9.18 9.40 -37.19
N ASP A 12 -8.19 9.05 -38.02
CA ASP A 12 -6.83 8.65 -37.55
C ASP A 12 -6.01 9.84 -37.03
N ASP A 13 -6.44 11.08 -37.34
CA ASP A 13 -5.87 12.33 -36.81
C ASP A 13 -6.56 12.80 -35.52
N CYS A 14 -7.40 11.93 -34.93
CA CYS A 14 -8.12 12.14 -33.69
C CYS A 14 -7.71 11.08 -32.64
N GLY A 15 -7.95 11.39 -31.38
CA GLY A 15 -7.67 10.46 -30.29
C GLY A 15 -8.11 10.99 -28.93
N THR A 16 -8.00 10.17 -27.93
CA THR A 16 -8.30 10.53 -26.52
C THR A 16 -7.34 9.84 -25.59
N GLY A 17 -7.12 10.39 -24.40
CA GLY A 17 -6.22 9.79 -23.43
C GLY A 17 -6.38 10.35 -22.03
N VAL A 18 -5.70 9.67 -21.13
CA VAL A 18 -5.57 10.03 -19.72
C VAL A 18 -4.09 10.05 -19.34
N ALA A 19 -3.67 11.00 -18.54
CA ALA A 19 -2.29 11.06 -18.11
C ALA A 19 -2.11 11.75 -16.75
N PHE A 20 -1.01 11.39 -16.10
CA PHE A 20 -0.53 11.97 -14.85
C PHE A 20 0.75 12.75 -15.10
N THR A 21 0.92 13.90 -14.46
CA THR A 21 2.15 14.70 -14.55
C THR A 21 3.36 14.02 -13.92
N ARG A 22 3.11 13.10 -12.98
CA ARG A 22 4.12 12.26 -12.30
C ARG A 22 3.62 10.83 -12.22
N ASP A 23 4.53 9.87 -12.07
CA ASP A 23 4.15 8.46 -11.88
C ASP A 23 3.35 8.29 -10.58
N PRO A 24 2.08 7.87 -10.63
CA PRO A 24 1.23 7.72 -9.45
C PRO A 24 1.64 6.55 -8.55
N ALA A 25 2.46 5.61 -9.04
CA ALA A 25 2.95 4.48 -8.27
C ALA A 25 4.27 4.77 -7.55
N THR A 26 5.18 5.49 -8.20
CA THR A 26 6.55 5.73 -7.70
C THR A 26 6.80 7.18 -7.27
N GLY A 27 6.02 8.13 -7.76
CA GLY A 27 6.22 9.57 -7.54
C GLY A 27 7.31 10.20 -8.43
N GLU A 28 7.90 9.45 -9.36
CA GLU A 28 8.89 10.00 -10.28
C GLU A 28 8.28 11.10 -11.16
N LYS A 29 9.04 12.17 -11.37
CA LYS A 29 8.65 13.29 -12.27
C LYS A 29 8.76 12.84 -13.72
N LYS A 30 7.82 12.01 -14.13
CA LYS A 30 7.69 11.46 -15.48
C LYS A 30 6.23 11.43 -15.88
N LEU A 31 5.94 11.99 -17.04
CA LEU A 31 4.60 11.93 -17.61
C LEU A 31 4.21 10.46 -17.84
N MET A 32 3.14 10.03 -17.18
CA MET A 32 2.61 8.67 -17.25
C MET A 32 1.17 8.71 -17.73
N GLY A 33 0.82 7.85 -18.67
CA GLY A 33 -0.54 7.80 -19.16
C GLY A 33 -0.66 6.97 -20.43
N GLU A 34 -1.87 6.94 -20.93
CA GLU A 34 -2.28 6.13 -22.07
C GLU A 34 -3.18 6.93 -23.00
N PHE A 35 -3.11 6.64 -24.28
CA PHE A 35 -3.99 7.22 -25.28
C PHE A 35 -4.39 6.21 -26.34
N LEU A 36 -5.51 6.47 -27.01
CA LEU A 36 -6.00 5.73 -28.17
C LEU A 36 -6.26 6.68 -29.32
N THR A 37 -5.87 6.27 -30.52
CA THR A 37 -6.27 6.95 -31.76
C THR A 37 -7.66 6.52 -32.18
N ASN A 38 -8.40 7.43 -32.81
CA ASN A 38 -9.76 7.21 -33.29
C ASN A 38 -10.65 6.53 -32.22
N ALA A 39 -10.76 7.19 -31.06
CA ALA A 39 -11.41 6.63 -29.87
C ALA A 39 -12.06 7.71 -29.01
N GLN A 40 -13.01 7.30 -28.19
CA GLN A 40 -13.63 8.10 -27.13
C GLN A 40 -13.06 7.72 -25.76
N GLY A 41 -13.32 8.55 -24.74
CA GLY A 41 -12.83 8.32 -23.38
C GLY A 41 -13.22 6.96 -22.80
N GLU A 42 -14.42 6.48 -23.09
CA GLU A 42 -14.89 5.16 -22.66
C GLU A 42 -14.04 4.01 -23.24
N ASP A 43 -13.51 4.15 -24.45
CA ASP A 43 -12.69 3.12 -25.10
C ASP A 43 -11.36 2.90 -24.38
N VAL A 44 -10.80 3.95 -23.75
CA VAL A 44 -9.55 3.86 -22.96
C VAL A 44 -9.77 3.04 -21.69
N VAL A 45 -10.95 3.18 -21.07
CA VAL A 45 -11.25 2.56 -19.76
C VAL A 45 -11.87 1.17 -19.94
N ALA A 46 -12.60 0.94 -21.04
CA ALA A 46 -13.34 -0.31 -21.27
C ALA A 46 -12.45 -1.52 -21.58
N GLY A 47 -11.16 -1.32 -21.90
CA GLY A 47 -10.22 -2.41 -22.17
C GLY A 47 -10.47 -3.19 -23.47
N VAL A 48 -11.36 -2.69 -24.35
CA VAL A 48 -11.68 -3.33 -25.64
C VAL A 48 -10.51 -3.22 -26.63
N ARG A 49 -9.74 -2.16 -26.52
CA ARG A 49 -8.54 -1.89 -27.33
C ARG A 49 -7.37 -1.66 -26.38
N THR A 50 -6.18 -2.13 -26.76
CA THR A 50 -4.95 -1.88 -25.97
C THR A 50 -4.51 -0.43 -26.20
N PRO A 51 -4.51 0.42 -25.16
CA PRO A 51 -4.03 1.78 -25.29
C PRO A 51 -2.51 1.83 -25.47
N MET A 52 -2.04 2.90 -26.09
CA MET A 52 -0.60 3.18 -26.29
C MET A 52 -0.08 4.04 -25.13
N PRO A 53 1.17 3.86 -24.72
CA PRO A 53 1.80 4.75 -23.75
C PRO A 53 1.79 6.21 -24.23
N ILE A 54 1.56 7.15 -23.31
CA ILE A 54 1.48 8.59 -23.64
C ILE A 54 2.72 9.12 -24.38
N ALA A 55 3.89 8.52 -24.15
CA ALA A 55 5.14 8.89 -24.84
C ALA A 55 5.07 8.66 -26.36
N GLU A 56 4.28 7.71 -26.83
CA GLU A 56 4.09 7.45 -28.26
C GLU A 56 3.22 8.50 -28.94
N MET A 57 2.47 9.29 -28.17
CA MET A 57 1.71 10.43 -28.71
C MET A 57 2.63 11.46 -29.39
N ALA A 58 3.87 11.58 -28.94
CA ALA A 58 4.88 12.45 -29.57
C ALA A 58 5.14 12.09 -31.05
N GLN A 59 4.97 10.81 -31.43
CA GLN A 59 5.16 10.35 -32.80
C GLN A 59 3.88 10.49 -33.63
N LYS A 60 2.72 10.29 -33.01
CA LYS A 60 1.41 10.34 -33.68
C LYS A 60 0.88 11.76 -33.85
N PHE A 61 0.99 12.57 -32.80
CA PHE A 61 0.46 13.93 -32.71
C PHE A 61 1.51 14.86 -32.09
N PRO A 62 2.63 15.15 -32.77
CA PRO A 62 3.75 15.87 -32.18
C PRO A 62 3.39 17.27 -31.65
N GLU A 63 2.60 18.04 -32.41
CA GLU A 63 2.18 19.37 -31.99
C GLU A 63 1.24 19.34 -30.78
N ALA A 64 0.27 18.42 -30.78
CA ALA A 64 -0.64 18.24 -29.67
C ALA A 64 0.09 17.71 -28.42
N TYR A 65 1.10 16.85 -28.60
CA TYR A 65 1.93 16.37 -27.49
C TYR A 65 2.76 17.50 -26.86
N ASP A 66 3.39 18.35 -27.67
CA ASP A 66 4.17 19.49 -27.19
C ASP A 66 3.29 20.50 -26.43
N GLU A 67 2.07 20.73 -26.93
CA GLU A 67 1.06 21.55 -26.25
C GLU A 67 0.62 20.90 -24.94
N PHE A 68 0.36 19.59 -24.95
CA PHE A 68 -0.02 18.83 -23.77
C PHE A 68 1.03 18.91 -22.67
N VAL A 69 2.31 18.72 -22.98
CA VAL A 69 3.41 18.84 -22.01
C VAL A 69 3.47 20.25 -21.40
N LYS A 70 3.25 21.30 -22.21
CA LYS A 70 3.17 22.68 -21.69
C LYS A 70 2.00 22.86 -20.72
N VAL A 71 0.82 22.33 -21.07
CA VAL A 71 -0.37 22.37 -20.20
C VAL A 71 -0.13 21.60 -18.90
N CYS A 72 0.53 20.42 -18.95
CA CYS A 72 0.90 19.66 -17.76
C CYS A 72 1.72 20.50 -16.78
N ASN A 73 2.73 21.18 -17.28
CA ASN A 73 3.59 22.04 -16.44
C ASN A 73 2.82 23.23 -15.86
N ILE A 74 1.95 23.86 -16.64
CA ILE A 74 1.10 24.97 -16.17
C ILE A 74 0.16 24.52 -15.07
N LEU A 75 -0.47 23.36 -15.22
CA LEU A 75 -1.42 22.83 -14.24
C LEU A 75 -0.72 22.40 -12.95
N GLU A 76 0.42 21.71 -13.04
CA GLU A 76 1.19 21.32 -11.86
C GLU A 76 1.72 22.53 -11.10
N ASP A 77 2.22 23.56 -11.82
CA ASP A 77 2.66 24.81 -11.20
C ASP A 77 1.50 25.60 -10.55
N HIS A 78 0.34 25.62 -11.20
CA HIS A 78 -0.84 26.30 -10.67
C HIS A 78 -1.41 25.63 -9.42
N TYR A 79 -1.61 24.31 -9.47
CA TYR A 79 -2.22 23.55 -8.37
C TYR A 79 -1.21 23.15 -7.28
N ARG A 80 0.08 23.28 -7.54
CA ARG A 80 1.17 22.89 -6.64
C ARG A 80 1.09 21.43 -6.21
N ASP A 81 0.61 20.57 -7.11
CA ASP A 81 0.44 19.15 -6.89
C ASP A 81 0.40 18.39 -8.22
N MET A 82 0.74 17.07 -8.21
CA MET A 82 0.61 16.25 -9.40
C MET A 82 -0.84 16.22 -9.89
N GLN A 83 -1.01 16.27 -11.19
CA GLN A 83 -2.32 16.31 -11.84
C GLN A 83 -2.62 15.02 -12.60
N ASP A 84 -3.87 14.59 -12.52
CA ASP A 84 -4.53 13.58 -13.33
C ASP A 84 -5.41 14.30 -14.36
N MET A 85 -5.18 14.04 -15.63
CA MET A 85 -5.76 14.81 -16.71
C MET A 85 -6.40 13.90 -17.75
N GLU A 86 -7.52 14.37 -18.27
CA GLU A 86 -8.21 13.77 -19.40
C GLU A 86 -8.17 14.75 -20.59
N PHE A 87 -7.87 14.25 -21.77
CA PHE A 87 -7.76 15.08 -22.98
C PHE A 87 -8.28 14.36 -24.22
N THR A 88 -8.61 15.14 -25.23
CA THR A 88 -8.99 14.68 -26.57
C THR A 88 -8.16 15.44 -27.61
N VAL A 89 -7.76 14.76 -28.66
CA VAL A 89 -7.20 15.35 -29.87
C VAL A 89 -8.25 15.22 -30.98
N GLU A 90 -8.69 16.34 -31.56
CA GLU A 90 -9.60 16.38 -32.70
C GLU A 90 -8.90 17.07 -33.84
N HIS A 91 -8.70 16.36 -34.97
CA HIS A 91 -7.98 16.85 -36.15
C HIS A 91 -6.62 17.49 -35.80
N GLY A 92 -5.83 16.79 -34.99
CA GLY A 92 -4.52 17.25 -34.55
C GLY A 92 -4.52 18.34 -33.46
N LYS A 93 -5.66 18.89 -33.09
CA LYS A 93 -5.79 19.93 -32.07
C LYS A 93 -6.11 19.34 -30.71
N LEU A 94 -5.37 19.77 -29.68
CA LEU A 94 -5.57 19.35 -28.28
C LEU A 94 -6.77 20.06 -27.65
N TYR A 95 -7.55 19.28 -26.88
CA TYR A 95 -8.61 19.75 -26.00
C TYR A 95 -8.48 19.11 -24.64
N MET A 96 -8.29 19.92 -23.60
CA MET A 96 -8.31 19.45 -22.22
C MET A 96 -9.76 19.28 -21.76
N LEU A 97 -10.09 18.12 -21.22
CA LEU A 97 -11.43 17.80 -20.77
C LEU A 97 -11.59 17.98 -19.26
N GLN A 98 -10.65 17.45 -18.49
CA GLN A 98 -10.67 17.49 -17.04
C GLN A 98 -9.25 17.47 -16.48
N CYS A 99 -9.05 18.12 -15.32
CA CYS A 99 -7.90 17.93 -14.47
C CYS A 99 -8.34 17.81 -13.00
N ARG A 100 -7.58 17.05 -12.24
CA ARG A 100 -7.76 16.87 -10.78
C ARG A 100 -6.43 16.50 -10.13
N ASN A 101 -6.34 16.67 -8.81
CA ASN A 101 -5.20 16.15 -8.07
C ASN A 101 -5.14 14.63 -8.22
N GLY A 102 -3.98 14.12 -8.66
CA GLY A 102 -3.81 12.71 -8.99
C GLY A 102 -3.88 11.81 -7.76
N LYS A 103 -4.68 10.75 -7.85
CA LYS A 103 -4.63 9.65 -6.89
C LYS A 103 -3.29 8.94 -7.01
N ARG A 104 -2.69 8.58 -5.89
CA ARG A 104 -1.33 8.03 -5.83
C ARG A 104 -1.15 7.10 -4.65
N THR A 105 -0.13 6.25 -4.72
CA THR A 105 0.27 5.40 -3.60
C THR A 105 0.87 6.24 -2.47
N ALA A 106 0.91 5.69 -1.25
CA ALA A 106 1.52 6.37 -0.11
C ALA A 106 3.03 6.67 -0.31
N PRO A 107 3.86 5.75 -0.85
CA PRO A 107 5.25 6.05 -1.20
C PRO A 107 5.38 7.17 -2.24
N ALA A 108 4.53 7.16 -3.28
CA ALA A 108 4.52 8.20 -4.29
C ALA A 108 4.12 9.56 -3.69
N ALA A 109 3.13 9.60 -2.80
CA ALA A 109 2.70 10.83 -2.12
C ALA A 109 3.85 11.48 -1.34
N LEU A 110 4.62 10.70 -0.56
CA LEU A 110 5.78 11.20 0.16
C LEU A 110 6.87 11.72 -0.77
N LYS A 111 7.19 10.95 -1.82
CA LYS A 111 8.20 11.37 -2.79
C LYS A 111 7.80 12.67 -3.47
N ILE A 112 6.56 12.77 -3.95
CA ILE A 112 6.03 13.97 -4.60
C ILE A 112 6.09 15.17 -3.67
N ALA A 113 5.65 15.04 -2.41
CA ALA A 113 5.71 16.12 -1.43
C ALA A 113 7.15 16.61 -1.21
N CYS A 114 8.12 15.69 -1.08
CA CYS A 114 9.52 16.04 -0.95
C CYS A 114 10.07 16.75 -2.21
N ASP A 115 9.77 16.22 -3.39
CA ASP A 115 10.21 16.79 -4.66
C ASP A 115 9.63 18.20 -4.88
N LEU A 116 8.35 18.42 -4.56
CA LEU A 116 7.71 19.74 -4.66
C LEU A 116 8.34 20.79 -3.73
N VAL A 117 8.82 20.38 -2.55
CA VAL A 117 9.60 21.26 -1.65
C VAL A 117 10.95 21.56 -2.27
N ASP A 118 11.66 20.55 -2.80
CA ASP A 118 12.98 20.72 -3.43
C ASP A 118 12.90 21.61 -4.69
N GLU A 119 11.80 21.52 -5.42
CA GLU A 119 11.49 22.37 -6.59
C GLU A 119 11.07 23.81 -6.19
N GLY A 120 10.92 24.09 -4.88
CA GLY A 120 10.47 25.39 -4.39
C GLY A 120 9.01 25.71 -4.67
N MET A 121 8.21 24.72 -5.03
CA MET A 121 6.78 24.89 -5.36
C MET A 121 5.91 25.03 -4.11
N ILE A 122 6.25 24.34 -3.03
CA ILE A 122 5.54 24.37 -1.74
C ILE A 122 6.51 24.50 -0.57
N SER A 123 6.00 24.95 0.58
CA SER A 123 6.76 24.92 1.83
C SER A 123 6.68 23.54 2.51
N GLU A 124 7.59 23.30 3.46
CA GLU A 124 7.58 22.08 4.29
C GLU A 124 6.25 21.89 5.03
N GLN A 125 5.68 22.98 5.54
CA GLN A 125 4.37 22.94 6.21
C GLN A 125 3.23 22.57 5.24
N GLN A 126 3.28 23.07 4.01
CA GLN A 126 2.31 22.69 2.98
C GLN A 126 2.48 21.22 2.60
N ALA A 127 3.72 20.72 2.51
CA ALA A 127 4.00 19.30 2.27
C ALA A 127 3.39 18.41 3.36
N VAL A 128 3.53 18.79 4.63
CA VAL A 128 2.90 18.06 5.76
C VAL A 128 1.37 18.06 5.63
N ALA A 129 0.77 19.18 5.26
CA ALA A 129 -0.67 19.31 5.10
C ALA A 129 -1.24 18.51 3.90
N MET A 130 -0.41 18.17 2.90
CA MET A 130 -0.83 17.40 1.72
C MET A 130 -1.05 15.91 2.01
N ILE A 131 -0.39 15.36 3.02
CA ILE A 131 -0.37 13.92 3.28
C ILE A 131 -1.45 13.56 4.30
N ASP A 132 -2.35 12.66 3.93
CA ASP A 132 -3.29 12.05 4.88
C ASP A 132 -2.50 11.15 5.85
N PRO A 133 -2.58 11.37 7.18
CA PRO A 133 -1.88 10.55 8.16
C PRO A 133 -2.14 9.04 8.03
N ARG A 134 -3.33 8.64 7.55
CA ARG A 134 -3.68 7.23 7.31
C ARG A 134 -2.78 6.57 6.26
N ASN A 135 -2.26 7.36 5.31
CA ASN A 135 -1.32 6.86 4.32
C ASN A 135 0.05 6.56 4.92
N LEU A 136 0.40 7.19 6.05
CA LEU A 136 1.67 6.94 6.73
C LEU A 136 1.69 5.59 7.45
N ASP A 137 0.54 5.14 7.96
CA ASP A 137 0.44 3.83 8.61
C ASP A 137 0.87 2.70 7.68
N THR A 138 0.51 2.78 6.39
CA THR A 138 0.94 1.78 5.41
C THR A 138 2.45 1.77 5.19
N LEU A 139 3.12 2.89 5.42
CA LEU A 139 4.57 3.03 5.26
C LEU A 139 5.37 2.59 6.50
N LEU A 140 4.72 2.44 7.64
CA LEU A 140 5.32 1.90 8.86
C LEU A 140 5.44 0.37 8.84
N HIS A 141 4.78 -0.28 7.88
CA HIS A 141 4.80 -1.72 7.72
C HIS A 141 5.63 -2.13 6.49
N PRO A 142 6.22 -3.34 6.46
CA PRO A 142 6.86 -3.88 5.28
C PRO A 142 5.92 -3.82 4.07
N GLN A 143 6.46 -3.55 2.90
CA GLN A 143 5.75 -3.46 1.62
C GLN A 143 6.33 -4.48 0.64
N PHE A 144 5.56 -4.93 -0.34
CA PHE A 144 6.14 -5.70 -1.44
C PHE A 144 6.95 -4.80 -2.38
N ASP A 145 8.04 -5.36 -2.93
CA ASP A 145 8.77 -4.70 -4.02
C ASP A 145 7.83 -4.54 -5.23
N PRO A 146 7.61 -3.30 -5.72
CA PRO A 146 6.69 -3.04 -6.83
C PRO A 146 7.03 -3.79 -8.12
N LYS A 147 8.33 -4.12 -8.33
CA LYS A 147 8.77 -4.88 -9.51
C LYS A 147 8.43 -6.37 -9.36
N ALA A 148 8.64 -6.93 -8.17
CA ALA A 148 8.27 -8.30 -7.87
C ALA A 148 6.75 -8.49 -7.94
N LEU A 149 5.99 -7.52 -7.39
CA LEU A 149 4.54 -7.59 -7.36
C LEU A 149 3.89 -7.54 -8.77
N LYS A 150 4.46 -6.76 -9.71
CA LYS A 150 3.96 -6.70 -11.10
C LYS A 150 4.08 -8.01 -11.86
N ALA A 151 4.96 -8.90 -11.44
CA ALA A 151 5.19 -10.19 -12.09
C ALA A 151 4.32 -11.33 -11.52
N THR A 152 3.54 -11.03 -10.45
CA THR A 152 2.82 -12.04 -9.66
C THR A 152 1.32 -11.76 -9.67
N GLU A 153 0.52 -12.78 -9.93
CA GLU A 153 -0.94 -12.70 -9.85
C GLU A 153 -1.44 -13.27 -8.50
N PRO A 154 -2.45 -12.65 -7.87
CA PRO A 154 -3.01 -13.17 -6.64
C PRO A 154 -3.80 -14.47 -6.89
N VAL A 155 -3.59 -15.47 -6.07
CA VAL A 155 -4.37 -16.72 -6.05
C VAL A 155 -5.70 -16.59 -5.33
N GLY A 156 -5.86 -15.52 -4.55
CA GLY A 156 -7.09 -15.19 -3.83
C GLY A 156 -7.04 -13.80 -3.20
N LYS A 157 -8.19 -13.37 -2.69
CA LYS A 157 -8.34 -12.09 -1.99
C LYS A 157 -9.27 -12.27 -0.80
N ALA A 158 -8.96 -11.61 0.32
CA ALA A 158 -9.77 -11.65 1.54
C ALA A 158 -9.71 -10.31 2.29
N LEU A 159 -10.16 -10.27 3.54
CA LEU A 159 -10.22 -9.03 4.32
C LEU A 159 -8.81 -8.56 4.74
N PRO A 160 -8.45 -7.30 4.42
CA PRO A 160 -7.21 -6.68 4.87
C PRO A 160 -7.33 -6.32 6.36
N ALA A 161 -6.98 -7.26 7.24
CA ALA A 161 -7.26 -7.16 8.67
C ALA A 161 -6.20 -6.40 9.47
N SER A 162 -4.93 -6.49 9.07
CA SER A 162 -3.83 -5.71 9.63
C SER A 162 -2.80 -5.42 8.53
N PRO A 163 -2.37 -4.16 8.35
CA PRO A 163 -1.58 -3.74 7.20
C PRO A 163 -0.19 -4.36 7.16
N GLY A 164 0.45 -4.27 6.00
CA GLY A 164 1.80 -4.74 5.73
C GLY A 164 1.85 -5.88 4.72
N ALA A 165 3.06 -6.16 4.22
CA ALA A 165 3.37 -7.28 3.37
C ALA A 165 4.11 -8.35 4.15
N ALA A 166 3.68 -9.58 4.06
CA ALA A 166 4.36 -10.71 4.67
C ALA A 166 4.63 -11.79 3.63
N CYS A 167 5.83 -12.35 3.68
CA CYS A 167 6.24 -13.47 2.86
C CYS A 167 6.94 -14.49 3.76
N GLY A 168 6.54 -15.75 3.67
CA GLY A 168 7.11 -16.81 4.47
C GLY A 168 6.63 -18.19 4.06
N LYS A 169 7.21 -19.20 4.68
CA LYS A 169 6.78 -20.58 4.52
C LYS A 169 5.52 -20.85 5.35
N ILE A 170 4.59 -21.58 4.80
CA ILE A 170 3.35 -21.94 5.48
C ILE A 170 3.63 -22.83 6.66
N VAL A 171 3.05 -22.50 7.80
CA VAL A 171 2.94 -23.34 8.98
C VAL A 171 1.51 -23.32 9.50
N PHE A 172 1.03 -24.43 10.10
CA PHE A 172 -0.37 -24.62 10.44
C PHE A 172 -0.67 -24.56 11.95
N ASN A 173 0.34 -24.41 12.78
CA ASN A 173 0.16 -24.28 14.24
C ASN A 173 1.21 -23.34 14.86
N ALA A 174 0.94 -22.91 16.08
CA ALA A 174 1.78 -21.95 16.80
C ALA A 174 3.15 -22.52 17.19
N GLU A 175 3.24 -23.81 17.42
CA GLU A 175 4.49 -24.47 17.84
C GLU A 175 5.48 -24.55 16.68
N ASP A 176 5.01 -25.00 15.51
CA ASP A 176 5.83 -25.00 14.28
C ASP A 176 6.25 -23.58 13.91
N ALA A 177 5.37 -22.57 14.05
CA ALA A 177 5.71 -21.18 13.81
C ALA A 177 6.90 -20.72 14.68
N LYS A 178 6.88 -21.03 15.99
CA LYS A 178 7.97 -20.70 16.91
C LYS A 178 9.26 -21.46 16.57
N GLU A 179 9.14 -22.76 16.32
CA GLU A 179 10.29 -23.61 16.02
C GLU A 179 11.00 -23.20 14.75
N TRP A 180 10.25 -22.95 13.67
CA TRP A 180 10.82 -22.54 12.40
C TRP A 180 11.40 -21.13 12.46
N ALA A 181 10.72 -20.20 13.14
CA ALA A 181 11.25 -18.85 13.36
C ALA A 181 12.56 -18.87 14.19
N ALA A 182 12.66 -19.75 15.20
CA ALA A 182 13.87 -19.94 15.99
C ALA A 182 15.07 -20.48 15.16
N ARG A 183 14.78 -21.17 14.05
CA ARG A 183 15.80 -21.61 13.06
C ARG A 183 16.17 -20.52 12.05
N GLY A 184 15.55 -19.34 12.14
CA GLY A 184 15.75 -18.22 11.21
C GLY A 184 14.89 -18.27 9.96
N GLU A 185 13.90 -19.19 9.89
CA GLU A 185 12.95 -19.25 8.79
C GLU A 185 11.88 -18.17 8.92
N LYS A 186 11.50 -17.57 7.78
CA LYS A 186 10.34 -16.71 7.72
C LYS A 186 9.09 -17.56 7.53
N VAL A 187 8.10 -17.39 8.39
CA VAL A 187 6.87 -18.18 8.35
C VAL A 187 5.63 -17.33 8.27
N VAL A 188 4.60 -17.85 7.61
CA VAL A 188 3.23 -17.33 7.61
C VAL A 188 2.35 -18.39 8.28
N LEU A 189 1.67 -17.98 9.35
CA LEU A 189 0.76 -18.86 10.10
C LEU A 189 -0.58 -18.92 9.38
N VAL A 190 -0.94 -20.10 8.88
CA VAL A 190 -2.21 -20.35 8.18
C VAL A 190 -3.10 -21.20 9.07
N ARG A 191 -4.25 -20.65 9.47
CA ARG A 191 -5.18 -21.30 10.40
C ARG A 191 -6.60 -21.27 9.85
N LEU A 192 -7.41 -22.22 10.30
CA LEU A 192 -8.87 -22.12 10.12
C LEU A 192 -9.39 -20.85 10.83
N GLU A 193 -9.02 -20.69 12.09
CA GLU A 193 -9.21 -19.51 12.94
C GLU A 193 -8.15 -19.53 14.05
N THR A 194 -7.81 -18.37 14.63
CA THR A 194 -6.85 -18.32 15.74
C THR A 194 -7.54 -18.23 17.09
N SER A 195 -6.86 -18.76 18.11
CA SER A 195 -7.25 -18.71 19.52
C SER A 195 -6.19 -18.01 20.37
N PRO A 196 -6.45 -17.70 21.65
CA PRO A 196 -5.45 -17.15 22.56
C PRO A 196 -4.19 -18.01 22.69
N GLU A 197 -4.27 -19.31 22.48
CA GLU A 197 -3.15 -20.25 22.52
C GLU A 197 -2.17 -20.03 21.35
N ASP A 198 -2.64 -19.44 20.25
CA ASP A 198 -1.83 -19.16 19.06
C ASP A 198 -0.95 -17.90 19.18
N ILE A 199 -1.11 -17.07 20.23
CA ILE A 199 -0.48 -15.76 20.36
C ILE A 199 1.04 -15.81 20.17
N GLU A 200 1.74 -16.78 20.75
CA GLU A 200 3.20 -16.88 20.64
C GLU A 200 3.64 -17.29 19.22
N GLY A 201 2.86 -18.12 18.54
CA GLY A 201 3.07 -18.44 17.11
C GLY A 201 2.78 -17.27 16.20
N MET A 202 1.74 -16.50 16.50
CA MET A 202 1.40 -15.27 15.77
C MET A 202 2.53 -14.22 15.88
N LYS A 203 3.14 -14.07 17.07
CA LYS A 203 4.30 -13.18 17.28
C LYS A 203 5.54 -13.62 16.50
N ALA A 204 5.76 -14.93 16.37
CA ALA A 204 6.90 -15.49 15.66
C ALA A 204 6.76 -15.39 14.14
N SER A 205 5.53 -15.22 13.64
CA SER A 205 5.21 -15.22 12.21
C SER A 205 5.39 -13.85 11.56
N GLN A 206 5.77 -13.84 10.28
CA GLN A 206 5.80 -12.62 9.47
C GLN A 206 4.39 -12.12 9.15
N GLY A 207 3.44 -13.03 9.05
CA GLY A 207 2.04 -12.72 8.78
C GLY A 207 1.11 -13.85 9.15
N ILE A 208 -0.18 -13.53 9.19
CA ILE A 208 -1.25 -14.42 9.61
C ILE A 208 -2.32 -14.46 8.53
N LEU A 209 -2.68 -15.67 8.10
CA LEU A 209 -3.77 -15.92 7.17
C LEU A 209 -4.81 -16.81 7.85
N THR A 210 -6.07 -16.38 7.90
CA THR A 210 -7.15 -17.24 8.43
C THR A 210 -8.23 -17.49 7.39
N VAL A 211 -8.77 -18.70 7.42
CA VAL A 211 -9.87 -19.11 6.54
C VAL A 211 -11.18 -18.47 7.02
N ARG A 212 -11.41 -18.45 8.33
CA ARG A 212 -12.55 -17.81 8.97
C ARG A 212 -12.16 -16.54 9.70
N GLY A 213 -13.12 -15.67 9.91
CA GLY A 213 -12.95 -14.45 10.70
C GLY A 213 -13.24 -13.19 9.91
N GLY A 214 -13.48 -12.12 10.64
CA GLY A 214 -13.75 -10.77 10.14
C GLY A 214 -12.80 -9.75 10.78
N MET A 215 -13.07 -8.47 10.60
CA MET A 215 -12.27 -7.36 11.15
C MET A 215 -12.22 -7.31 12.69
N THR A 216 -13.13 -7.99 13.36
CA THR A 216 -13.23 -8.09 14.83
C THR A 216 -12.84 -9.48 15.36
N SER A 217 -12.36 -10.39 14.49
CA SER A 217 -11.90 -11.71 14.89
C SER A 217 -10.66 -11.62 15.78
N HIS A 218 -10.38 -12.68 16.54
CA HIS A 218 -9.18 -12.76 17.38
C HIS A 218 -7.90 -12.52 16.57
N ALA A 219 -7.77 -13.16 15.41
CA ALA A 219 -6.63 -12.94 14.51
C ALA A 219 -6.44 -11.47 14.15
N ALA A 220 -7.52 -10.80 13.72
CA ALA A 220 -7.48 -9.41 13.27
C ALA A 220 -7.13 -8.43 14.41
N VAL A 221 -7.72 -8.61 15.59
CA VAL A 221 -7.50 -7.74 16.75
C VAL A 221 -6.09 -7.88 17.29
N VAL A 222 -5.64 -9.13 17.47
CA VAL A 222 -4.30 -9.42 18.01
C VAL A 222 -3.21 -9.02 17.02
N ALA A 223 -3.37 -9.32 15.74
CA ALA A 223 -2.40 -8.93 14.71
C ALA A 223 -2.21 -7.40 14.64
N ARG A 224 -3.30 -6.63 14.71
CA ARG A 224 -3.21 -5.15 14.79
C ARG A 224 -2.49 -4.68 16.04
N GLY A 225 -2.78 -5.28 17.18
CA GLY A 225 -2.10 -4.96 18.44
C GLY A 225 -0.60 -5.27 18.42
N MET A 226 -0.17 -6.25 17.62
CA MET A 226 1.24 -6.64 17.43
C MET A 226 1.92 -5.89 16.27
N GLY A 227 1.17 -5.21 15.40
CA GLY A 227 1.70 -4.65 14.15
C GLY A 227 2.09 -5.71 13.11
N THR A 228 1.51 -6.92 13.21
CA THR A 228 1.78 -8.04 12.30
C THR A 228 0.78 -8.04 11.14
N CYS A 229 1.28 -8.27 9.92
CA CYS A 229 0.42 -8.39 8.73
C CYS A 229 -0.64 -9.49 8.92
N CYS A 230 -1.89 -9.19 8.59
CA CYS A 230 -2.98 -10.17 8.68
C CYS A 230 -3.99 -10.03 7.55
N VAL A 231 -4.28 -11.16 6.92
CA VAL A 231 -5.38 -11.33 5.98
C VAL A 231 -6.36 -12.34 6.59
N SER A 232 -7.62 -11.95 6.77
CA SER A 232 -8.60 -12.74 7.52
C SER A 232 -9.79 -13.13 6.64
N GLY A 233 -10.35 -14.32 6.91
CA GLY A 233 -11.60 -14.75 6.29
C GLY A 233 -11.47 -15.12 4.81
N CYS A 234 -10.36 -15.72 4.38
CA CYS A 234 -10.17 -16.07 2.97
C CYS A 234 -11.17 -17.13 2.45
N GLY A 235 -11.85 -17.86 3.32
CA GLY A 235 -12.92 -18.78 2.93
C GLY A 235 -14.25 -18.12 2.59
N ASN A 236 -14.42 -16.80 2.80
CA ASN A 236 -15.70 -16.13 2.54
C ASN A 236 -15.96 -15.95 1.04
N ASP A 237 -14.91 -15.57 0.28
CA ASP A 237 -15.03 -15.21 -1.13
C ASP A 237 -14.20 -16.12 -2.06
N ASN A 238 -13.57 -17.17 -1.52
CA ASN A 238 -12.74 -18.11 -2.27
C ASN A 238 -13.15 -19.55 -1.95
N GLU A 239 -12.88 -20.47 -2.89
CA GLU A 239 -12.95 -21.90 -2.63
C GLU A 239 -11.73 -22.33 -1.83
N VAL A 240 -11.91 -22.61 -0.53
CA VAL A 240 -10.81 -22.95 0.39
C VAL A 240 -11.04 -24.29 1.05
N LYS A 241 -9.99 -25.10 1.09
CA LYS A 241 -9.89 -26.30 1.92
C LYS A 241 -8.64 -26.21 2.77
N ILE A 242 -8.79 -26.43 4.06
CA ILE A 242 -7.68 -26.50 5.01
C ILE A 242 -7.81 -27.79 5.81
N ASP A 243 -6.69 -28.48 5.98
CA ASP A 243 -6.53 -29.59 6.91
C ASP A 243 -5.24 -29.33 7.72
N GLU A 244 -5.44 -28.88 8.95
CA GLU A 244 -4.34 -28.50 9.85
C GLU A 244 -3.56 -29.73 10.36
N GLU A 245 -4.20 -30.91 10.45
CA GLU A 245 -3.54 -32.14 10.84
C GLU A 245 -2.73 -32.73 9.69
N ALA A 246 -3.31 -32.75 8.50
CA ALA A 246 -2.59 -33.17 7.29
C ALA A 246 -1.63 -32.10 6.75
N LYS A 247 -1.64 -30.89 7.35
CA LYS A 247 -0.80 -29.74 6.99
C LYS A 247 -0.94 -29.36 5.52
N THR A 248 -2.18 -29.20 5.07
CA THR A 248 -2.51 -28.85 3.67
C THR A 248 -3.47 -27.68 3.60
N PHE A 249 -3.28 -26.83 2.60
CA PHE A 249 -4.12 -25.66 2.30
C PHE A 249 -4.38 -25.59 0.80
N GLU A 250 -5.62 -25.39 0.39
CA GLU A 250 -6.00 -25.19 -1.01
C GLU A 250 -6.87 -23.93 -1.11
N ILE A 251 -6.56 -23.06 -2.05
CA ILE A 251 -7.33 -21.85 -2.37
C ILE A 251 -7.50 -21.72 -3.88
N ASN A 252 -8.75 -21.66 -4.36
CA ASN A 252 -9.10 -21.51 -5.77
C ASN A 252 -8.36 -22.51 -6.68
N GLY A 253 -8.20 -23.76 -6.23
CA GLY A 253 -7.53 -24.84 -6.96
C GLY A 253 -5.99 -24.86 -6.81
N HIS A 254 -5.38 -23.87 -6.17
CA HIS A 254 -3.95 -23.85 -5.84
C HIS A 254 -3.72 -24.62 -4.53
N LYS A 255 -2.87 -25.64 -4.58
CA LYS A 255 -2.58 -26.52 -3.44
C LYS A 255 -1.23 -26.19 -2.82
N PHE A 256 -1.21 -26.14 -1.50
CA PHE A 256 -0.03 -25.87 -0.68
C PHE A 256 0.10 -26.89 0.43
N VAL A 257 1.34 -27.21 0.79
CA VAL A 257 1.68 -28.02 1.95
C VAL A 257 2.57 -27.19 2.89
N GLU A 258 2.78 -27.69 4.11
CA GLU A 258 3.69 -27.06 5.04
C GLU A 258 5.09 -26.85 4.43
N GLY A 259 5.63 -25.66 4.57
CA GLY A 259 6.92 -25.27 4.02
C GLY A 259 6.87 -24.65 2.63
N ASP A 260 5.73 -24.67 1.94
CA ASP A 260 5.56 -23.94 0.67
C ASP A 260 5.55 -22.44 0.94
N TRP A 261 6.02 -21.65 -0.02
CA TRP A 261 6.00 -20.21 0.06
C TRP A 261 4.62 -19.64 -0.19
N ILE A 262 4.25 -18.69 0.66
CA ILE A 262 3.06 -17.85 0.48
C ILE A 262 3.40 -16.41 0.83
N SER A 263 2.75 -15.48 0.14
CA SER A 263 2.86 -14.05 0.43
C SER A 263 1.46 -13.46 0.60
N ILE A 264 1.29 -12.59 1.58
CA ILE A 264 0.01 -11.94 1.88
C ILE A 264 0.19 -10.44 2.03
N ASP A 265 -0.78 -9.70 1.50
CA ASP A 265 -0.85 -8.24 1.59
C ASP A 265 -1.99 -7.84 2.53
N GLY A 266 -1.63 -7.48 3.74
CA GLY A 266 -2.59 -7.05 4.76
C GLY A 266 -3.20 -5.67 4.51
N SER A 267 -2.73 -4.93 3.50
CA SER A 267 -3.28 -3.63 3.09
C SER A 267 -4.34 -3.77 2.00
N THR A 268 -4.17 -4.74 1.09
CA THR A 268 -5.11 -4.99 -0.03
C THR A 268 -5.96 -6.23 0.15
N GLY A 269 -5.53 -7.16 1.00
CA GLY A 269 -6.14 -8.46 1.20
C GLY A 269 -5.72 -9.51 0.17
N ASN A 270 -4.81 -9.22 -0.74
CA ASN A 270 -4.35 -10.15 -1.76
C ASN A 270 -3.47 -11.26 -1.17
N ILE A 271 -3.61 -12.46 -1.73
CA ILE A 271 -2.86 -13.66 -1.36
C ILE A 271 -2.13 -14.15 -2.61
N TYR A 272 -0.82 -14.37 -2.50
CA TYR A 272 0.04 -14.82 -3.60
C TYR A 272 0.65 -16.17 -3.25
N GLY A 273 0.57 -17.13 -4.18
CA GLY A 273 1.02 -18.51 -3.99
C GLY A 273 2.53 -18.72 -4.20
N GLU A 274 3.33 -17.67 -4.04
CA GLU A 274 4.77 -17.70 -4.27
C GLU A 274 5.51 -16.72 -3.37
N GLN A 275 6.83 -16.77 -3.40
CA GLN A 275 7.69 -15.84 -2.68
C GLN A 275 7.75 -14.50 -3.39
N VAL A 276 7.15 -13.47 -2.80
CA VAL A 276 7.25 -12.08 -3.26
C VAL A 276 8.20 -11.30 -2.36
N ALA A 277 9.19 -10.67 -2.95
CA ALA A 277 10.18 -9.88 -2.20
C ALA A 277 9.51 -8.72 -1.45
N THR A 278 9.90 -8.52 -0.19
CA THR A 278 9.42 -7.43 0.66
C THR A 278 10.53 -6.41 0.91
N VAL A 279 10.14 -5.14 1.01
CA VAL A 279 11.00 -4.02 1.38
C VAL A 279 10.61 -3.58 2.80
N ALA A 280 11.60 -3.46 3.68
CA ALA A 280 11.36 -3.01 5.05
C ALA A 280 10.84 -1.57 5.07
N ALA A 281 9.92 -1.27 5.99
CA ALA A 281 9.39 0.08 6.21
C ALA A 281 10.47 1.09 6.64
N THR A 282 11.47 0.63 7.38
CA THR A 282 12.58 1.44 7.88
C THR A 282 13.62 1.67 6.79
N GLY A 283 13.89 2.94 6.43
CA GLY A 283 14.94 3.31 5.47
C GLY A 283 14.49 4.22 4.32
N ASN A 284 13.21 4.55 4.21
CA ASN A 284 12.75 5.52 3.23
C ASN A 284 13.21 6.93 3.64
N LYS A 285 14.21 7.49 2.92
CA LYS A 285 14.75 8.83 3.19
C LYS A 285 13.66 9.91 3.17
N ASN A 286 12.68 9.78 2.28
CA ASN A 286 11.57 10.72 2.17
C ASN A 286 10.66 10.67 3.40
N PHE A 287 10.44 9.47 3.96
CA PHE A 287 9.67 9.30 5.20
C PHE A 287 10.35 10.02 6.38
N ASN A 288 11.65 9.77 6.59
CA ASN A 288 12.39 10.39 7.69
C ASN A 288 12.44 11.93 7.54
N ARG A 289 12.63 12.42 6.33
CA ARG A 289 12.63 13.85 6.02
C ARG A 289 11.26 14.47 6.31
N PHE A 290 10.20 13.85 5.84
CA PHE A 290 8.83 14.28 6.06
C PHE A 290 8.47 14.30 7.56
N MET A 291 8.84 13.25 8.30
CA MET A 291 8.61 13.20 9.75
C MET A 291 9.36 14.32 10.49
N GLY A 292 10.56 14.69 10.05
CA GLY A 292 11.28 15.85 10.59
C GLY A 292 10.50 17.16 10.40
N TRP A 293 9.84 17.37 9.27
CA TRP A 293 8.97 18.53 9.05
C TRP A 293 7.69 18.48 9.90
N ALA A 294 7.10 17.29 10.04
CA ALA A 294 5.93 17.10 10.90
C ALA A 294 6.26 17.38 12.36
N ASP A 295 7.41 16.92 12.86
CA ASP A 295 7.88 17.19 14.21
C ASP A 295 8.19 18.69 14.43
N ALA A 296 8.73 19.38 13.44
CA ALA A 296 8.96 20.81 13.52
C ALA A 296 7.66 21.63 13.53
N ALA A 297 6.58 21.13 12.92
CA ALA A 297 5.30 21.82 12.82
C ALA A 297 4.34 21.52 13.99
N ARG A 298 4.47 20.36 14.64
CA ARG A 298 3.57 19.97 15.74
C ARG A 298 3.73 20.84 16.97
N GLN A 299 2.64 20.96 17.74
CA GLN A 299 2.59 21.69 19.00
C GLN A 299 2.42 20.77 20.22
N LEU A 300 1.92 19.55 20.01
CA LEU A 300 1.67 18.57 21.07
C LEU A 300 2.84 17.61 21.19
N LEU A 301 3.11 17.18 22.41
CA LEU A 301 4.06 16.11 22.72
C LEU A 301 3.43 14.74 22.43
N VAL A 302 4.25 13.78 22.01
CA VAL A 302 3.83 12.40 21.81
C VAL A 302 4.09 11.60 23.08
N MET A 303 2.99 11.24 23.77
CA MET A 303 3.01 10.43 24.98
C MET A 303 2.59 8.99 24.66
N THR A 304 3.15 8.02 25.37
CA THR A 304 2.80 6.61 25.25
C THR A 304 2.37 6.01 26.56
N ASN A 305 1.66 4.88 26.52
CA ASN A 305 1.39 4.07 27.69
C ASN A 305 2.54 3.09 27.90
N ALA A 306 3.05 3.00 29.13
CA ALA A 306 4.06 2.04 29.50
C ALA A 306 3.87 1.62 30.96
N ASP A 307 3.75 0.32 31.21
CA ASP A 307 3.45 -0.25 32.53
C ASP A 307 4.67 -0.96 33.15
N ASN A 308 5.72 -1.15 32.40
CA ASN A 308 6.95 -1.82 32.82
C ASN A 308 8.21 -1.22 32.17
N PRO A 309 9.42 -1.51 32.67
CA PRO A 309 10.66 -0.94 32.14
C PRO A 309 10.95 -1.29 30.69
N ARG A 310 10.54 -2.47 30.21
CA ARG A 310 10.73 -2.90 28.82
C ARG A 310 9.89 -2.05 27.86
N ASP A 311 8.62 -1.85 28.20
CA ASP A 311 7.72 -1.02 27.39
C ASP A 311 8.17 0.43 27.40
N ALA A 312 8.66 0.95 28.54
CA ALA A 312 9.21 2.28 28.64
C ALA A 312 10.46 2.47 27.76
N GLN A 313 11.38 1.49 27.76
CA GLN A 313 12.55 1.54 26.88
C GLN A 313 12.15 1.50 25.40
N GLN A 314 11.25 0.60 25.04
CA GLN A 314 10.73 0.53 23.65
C GLN A 314 10.05 1.84 23.23
N ALA A 315 9.33 2.49 24.13
CA ALA A 315 8.71 3.78 23.90
C ALA A 315 9.75 4.87 23.58
N VAL A 316 10.84 4.92 24.34
CA VAL A 316 11.97 5.84 24.11
C VAL A 316 12.61 5.56 22.75
N ASP A 317 12.85 4.29 22.44
CA ASP A 317 13.48 3.85 21.18
C ASP A 317 12.60 4.22 19.96
N LEU A 318 11.28 4.27 20.14
CA LEU A 318 10.29 4.70 19.13
C LEU A 318 10.07 6.21 19.09
N GLY A 319 10.74 6.99 19.97
CA GLY A 319 10.70 8.45 19.97
C GLY A 319 9.57 9.06 20.79
N ALA A 320 8.98 8.34 21.74
CA ALA A 320 8.04 8.92 22.69
C ALA A 320 8.72 9.93 23.64
N GLU A 321 8.01 11.00 23.95
CA GLU A 321 8.55 12.11 24.75
C GLU A 321 8.14 12.04 26.23
N GLY A 322 7.29 11.06 26.57
CA GLY A 322 6.88 10.82 27.95
C GLY A 322 5.85 9.70 28.07
N ILE A 323 5.51 9.38 29.31
CA ILE A 323 4.48 8.39 29.65
C ILE A 323 3.16 9.11 29.87
N GLY A 324 2.13 8.77 29.05
CA GLY A 324 0.78 9.28 29.17
C GLY A 324 -0.04 8.57 30.25
N LEU A 325 0.04 7.23 30.29
CA LEU A 325 -0.62 6.39 31.28
C LEU A 325 0.30 5.25 31.71
N CYS A 326 0.41 5.05 33.00
CA CYS A 326 0.98 3.87 33.61
C CYS A 326 -0.12 3.19 34.47
N ARG A 327 -0.50 1.98 34.09
CA ARG A 327 -1.51 1.20 34.83
C ARG A 327 -0.83 0.46 35.97
N THR A 328 -0.89 1.05 37.18
CA THR A 328 -0.24 0.51 38.37
C THR A 328 -0.82 -0.84 38.80
N GLU A 329 -2.07 -1.14 38.45
CA GLU A 329 -2.70 -2.44 38.67
C GLU A 329 -1.98 -3.58 37.92
N HIS A 330 -1.39 -3.30 36.76
CA HIS A 330 -0.57 -4.30 36.04
C HIS A 330 0.77 -4.57 36.71
N MET A 331 1.31 -3.62 37.47
CA MET A 331 2.52 -3.81 38.27
C MET A 331 2.27 -4.69 39.48
N LEU A 332 1.11 -4.55 40.12
CA LEU A 332 0.77 -5.31 41.34
C LEU A 332 0.49 -6.79 41.07
N SER A 333 0.01 -7.13 39.87
CA SER A 333 -0.25 -8.52 39.49
C SER A 333 1.03 -9.36 39.37
N LEU A 334 2.17 -8.75 39.11
CA LEU A 334 3.48 -9.41 39.04
C LEU A 334 4.07 -9.69 40.44
N ILE A 335 3.62 -8.98 41.48
CA ILE A 335 4.13 -9.16 42.84
C ILE A 335 3.39 -10.30 43.57
N HIS A 336 2.15 -10.61 43.17
CA HIS A 336 1.35 -11.66 43.80
C HIS A 336 1.55 -13.08 43.19
N ILE A 337 2.41 -13.23 42.19
CA ILE A 337 2.73 -14.55 41.59
C ILE A 337 3.96 -15.19 42.23
N SER A 338 4.58 -14.53 43.18
CA SER A 338 5.81 -14.99 43.87
C SER A 338 5.62 -15.37 45.34
N GLU A 339 4.38 -15.70 45.79
CA GLU A 339 4.16 -16.38 47.08
C GLU A 339 3.58 -17.78 46.88
#